data_1265335ae5b39082b41c99606962dadf
#
_entry.id   1265335ae5b39082b41c99606962dadf
#
_cell.length_a   1.000
_cell.length_b   1.000
_cell.length_c   1.000
_cell.angle_alpha   90.00
_cell.angle_beta   90.00
_cell.angle_gamma   90.00
#
_symmetry.space_group_name_H-M   'P 1'
#
loop_
_entity.id
_entity.type
_entity.pdbx_description
1 polymer ?
#
loop_
_entity_poly.entity_id
_entity_poly.type
_entity_poly.pdbx_seq_one_letter_code
_entity_poly.pdbx_strand_id
1 'polypeptide(L)'
;MRRRLKKFILSRLVTPVLYLVAFGWGLGKSITLDGSSYMDFLVPGIVALNSMNVSYMSATTVHAEKVYHKSLEEYLSAPISPLAYVAGKLSSAVLRALISTALILCVAAVFGAKLNLSVEFLPVVILNAVIFAGVGFCAALKVQTYEELAQVNTYLLMPMSFLCGTFFSTAQLPEFVRLAIEILPLTHTSALLRTGFDAVSLAVLIFYAALLVFLSCREFEKLVD
;
A
#
# COMPACT_ATOMS: atom_id res chain seq x y z
N MET A 1 -6.95 -21.60 -16.72
CA MET A 1 -7.23 -20.27 -16.14
C MET A 1 -7.68 -20.31 -14.69
N ARG A 2 -8.73 -21.07 -14.31
CA ARG A 2 -9.24 -21.18 -12.91
C ARG A 2 -8.19 -21.58 -11.86
N ARG A 3 -7.26 -22.52 -12.15
CA ARG A 3 -6.25 -22.97 -11.18
C ARG A 3 -5.17 -21.89 -10.89
N ARG A 4 -4.82 -21.05 -11.86
CA ARG A 4 -3.87 -19.94 -11.66
C ARG A 4 -4.50 -18.82 -10.83
N LEU A 5 -5.78 -18.52 -11.06
CA LEU A 5 -6.52 -17.53 -10.29
C LEU A 5 -6.65 -17.93 -8.81
N LYS A 6 -7.00 -19.20 -8.53
CA LYS A 6 -7.06 -19.72 -7.17
C LYS A 6 -5.73 -19.62 -6.43
N LYS A 7 -4.62 -20.00 -7.09
CA LYS A 7 -3.28 -19.87 -6.49
C LYS A 7 -2.91 -18.42 -6.23
N PHE A 8 -3.24 -17.50 -7.13
CA PHE A 8 -3.01 -16.07 -6.97
C PHE A 8 -3.79 -15.49 -5.79
N ILE A 9 -5.08 -15.79 -5.70
CA ILE A 9 -5.93 -15.35 -4.57
C ILE A 9 -5.42 -15.92 -3.26
N LEU A 10 -5.15 -17.23 -3.21
CA LEU A 10 -4.70 -17.89 -2.00
C LEU A 10 -3.38 -17.31 -1.48
N SER A 11 -2.39 -17.09 -2.37
CA SER A 11 -1.10 -16.52 -1.98
C SER A 11 -1.20 -15.09 -1.41
N ARG A 12 -2.21 -14.31 -1.85
CA ARG A 12 -2.44 -12.94 -1.37
C ARG A 12 -3.17 -12.89 -0.03
N LEU A 13 -3.94 -13.92 0.29
CA LEU A 13 -4.70 -14.00 1.54
C LEU A 13 -3.91 -14.57 2.72
N VAL A 14 -2.85 -15.34 2.48
CA VAL A 14 -2.09 -15.99 3.56
C VAL A 14 -1.63 -15.00 4.62
N THR A 15 -0.95 -13.93 4.23
CA THR A 15 -0.41 -12.93 5.16
C THR A 15 -1.50 -12.18 5.94
N PRO A 16 -2.53 -11.59 5.28
CA PRO A 16 -3.63 -10.94 6.00
C PRO A 16 -4.39 -11.90 6.94
N VAL A 17 -4.64 -13.13 6.51
CA VAL A 17 -5.30 -14.14 7.35
C VAL A 17 -4.45 -14.47 8.57
N LEU A 18 -3.14 -14.65 8.39
CA LEU A 18 -2.24 -14.88 9.52
C LEU A 18 -2.24 -13.71 10.51
N TYR A 19 -2.27 -12.47 10.02
CA TYR A 19 -2.40 -11.29 10.90
C TYR A 19 -3.74 -11.28 11.64
N LEU A 20 -4.86 -11.58 10.97
CA LEU A 20 -6.17 -11.65 11.61
C LEU A 20 -6.25 -12.77 12.65
N VAL A 21 -5.65 -13.92 12.38
CA VAL A 21 -5.60 -15.04 13.33
C VAL A 21 -4.68 -14.73 14.51
N ALA A 22 -3.45 -14.32 14.24
CA ALA A 22 -2.43 -14.08 15.27
C ALA A 22 -2.81 -12.91 16.20
N PHE A 23 -3.18 -11.78 15.61
CA PHE A 23 -3.50 -10.57 16.36
C PHE A 23 -4.97 -10.45 16.72
N GLY A 24 -5.89 -10.84 15.82
CA GLY A 24 -7.32 -10.75 16.07
C GLY A 24 -7.81 -11.80 17.07
N TRP A 25 -7.47 -13.08 16.90
CA TRP A 25 -7.85 -14.12 17.86
C TRP A 25 -6.85 -14.29 19.00
N GLY A 26 -5.56 -14.13 18.73
CA GLY A 26 -4.51 -14.29 19.74
C GLY A 26 -4.57 -13.20 20.81
N LEU A 27 -4.59 -11.95 20.42
CA LEU A 27 -4.59 -10.78 21.32
C LEU A 27 -5.98 -10.18 21.51
N GLY A 28 -6.87 -10.30 20.52
CA GLY A 28 -8.16 -9.61 20.48
C GLY A 28 -9.15 -10.01 21.57
N LYS A 29 -8.97 -11.19 22.21
CA LYS A 29 -9.78 -11.61 23.35
C LYS A 29 -9.37 -10.96 24.66
N SER A 30 -8.14 -10.46 24.74
CA SER A 30 -7.55 -9.91 25.97
C SER A 30 -7.45 -8.39 25.96
N ILE A 31 -7.64 -7.73 24.81
CA ILE A 31 -7.44 -6.29 24.63
C ILE A 31 -8.71 -5.69 24.07
N THR A 32 -9.32 -4.77 24.81
CA THR A 32 -10.34 -3.85 24.31
C THR A 32 -9.70 -2.45 24.24
N LEU A 33 -9.76 -1.82 23.07
CA LEU A 33 -9.31 -0.44 22.86
C LEU A 33 -10.54 0.45 22.77
N ASP A 34 -10.68 1.39 23.68
CA ASP A 34 -11.77 2.40 23.73
C ASP A 34 -13.18 1.79 23.61
N GLY A 35 -13.41 0.62 24.23
CA GLY A 35 -14.71 -0.08 24.18
C GLY A 35 -15.00 -0.82 22.89
N SER A 36 -14.11 -0.76 21.89
CA SER A 36 -14.21 -1.48 20.61
C SER A 36 -13.39 -2.77 20.64
N SER A 37 -13.79 -3.74 19.82
CA SER A 37 -12.98 -4.95 19.63
C SER A 37 -11.64 -4.60 18.98
N TYR A 38 -10.56 -5.21 19.49
CA TYR A 38 -9.24 -5.06 18.85
C TYR A 38 -9.27 -5.43 17.35
N MET A 39 -10.18 -6.31 16.95
CA MET A 39 -10.38 -6.67 15.55
C MET A 39 -10.83 -5.47 14.71
N ASP A 40 -11.73 -4.63 15.24
CA ASP A 40 -12.23 -3.44 14.53
C ASP A 40 -11.13 -2.38 14.34
N PHE A 41 -10.16 -2.33 15.27
CA PHE A 41 -8.95 -1.51 15.14
C PHE A 41 -7.95 -2.10 14.14
N LEU A 42 -7.80 -3.42 14.11
CA LEU A 42 -6.77 -4.12 13.34
C LEU A 42 -7.06 -4.14 11.84
N VAL A 43 -8.33 -4.36 11.45
CA VAL A 43 -8.71 -4.54 10.02
C VAL A 43 -8.34 -3.34 9.16
N PRO A 44 -8.65 -2.08 9.51
CA PRO A 44 -8.22 -0.92 8.74
C PRO A 44 -6.70 -0.82 8.59
N GLY A 45 -5.96 -1.13 9.66
CA GLY A 45 -4.49 -1.18 9.63
C GLY A 45 -3.95 -2.23 8.67
N ILE A 46 -4.53 -3.45 8.68
CA ILE A 46 -4.14 -4.52 7.74
C ILE A 46 -4.47 -4.12 6.30
N VAL A 47 -5.58 -3.43 6.05
CA VAL A 47 -5.94 -2.92 4.72
C VAL A 47 -4.92 -1.91 4.24
N ALA A 48 -4.55 -0.92 5.07
CA ALA A 48 -3.52 0.07 4.74
C ALA A 48 -2.18 -0.59 4.40
N LEU A 49 -1.72 -1.49 5.27
CA LEU A 49 -0.47 -2.24 5.11
C LEU A 49 -0.46 -3.10 3.85
N ASN A 50 -1.53 -3.85 3.61
CA ASN A 50 -1.62 -4.71 2.44
C ASN A 50 -1.72 -3.91 1.14
N SER A 51 -2.50 -2.84 1.12
CA SER A 51 -2.59 -1.91 -0.02
C SER A 51 -1.21 -1.33 -0.37
N MET A 52 -0.44 -0.90 0.63
CA MET A 52 0.94 -0.47 0.49
C MET A 52 1.81 -1.53 -0.18
N ASN A 53 1.85 -2.74 0.40
CA ASN A 53 2.72 -3.83 -0.09
C ASN A 53 2.35 -4.29 -1.51
N VAL A 54 1.05 -4.45 -1.79
CA VAL A 54 0.56 -4.87 -3.12
C VAL A 54 0.88 -3.84 -4.18
N SER A 55 0.74 -2.56 -3.86
CA SER A 55 1.00 -1.46 -4.78
C SER A 55 2.50 -1.31 -5.06
N TYR A 56 3.33 -1.35 -4.03
CA TYR A 56 4.78 -1.35 -4.18
C TYR A 56 5.28 -2.55 -5.00
N MET A 57 4.76 -3.75 -4.76
CA MET A 57 5.13 -4.95 -5.49
C MET A 57 4.82 -4.87 -7.00
N SER A 58 3.98 -3.92 -7.45
CA SER A 58 3.79 -3.66 -8.89
C SER A 58 5.08 -3.19 -9.57
N ALA A 59 6.02 -2.62 -8.83
CA ALA A 59 7.35 -2.24 -9.27
C ALA A 59 8.15 -3.39 -9.88
N THR A 60 7.94 -4.62 -9.40
CA THR A 60 8.60 -5.80 -9.95
C THR A 60 8.29 -6.01 -11.43
N THR A 61 7.09 -5.63 -11.87
CA THR A 61 6.69 -5.71 -13.28
C THR A 61 7.46 -4.68 -14.10
N VAL A 62 7.57 -3.44 -13.63
CA VAL A 62 8.32 -2.36 -14.31
C VAL A 62 9.81 -2.69 -14.38
N HIS A 63 10.36 -3.21 -13.29
CA HIS A 63 11.74 -3.65 -13.25
C HIS A 63 12.01 -4.81 -14.23
N ALA A 64 11.09 -5.79 -14.33
CA ALA A 64 11.19 -6.87 -15.29
C ALA A 64 11.15 -6.36 -16.74
N GLU A 65 10.30 -5.39 -17.06
CA GLU A 65 10.23 -4.76 -18.37
C GLU A 65 11.55 -4.04 -18.72
N LYS A 66 12.19 -3.40 -17.74
CA LYS A 66 13.46 -2.69 -17.90
C LYS A 66 14.62 -3.67 -18.12
N VAL A 67 14.79 -4.66 -17.24
CA VAL A 67 16.03 -5.46 -17.15
C VAL A 67 15.94 -6.75 -17.95
N TYR A 68 14.81 -7.48 -17.86
CA TYR A 68 14.71 -8.82 -18.42
C TYR A 68 14.04 -8.86 -19.80
N HIS A 69 12.94 -8.14 -19.98
CA HIS A 69 12.20 -8.17 -21.24
C HIS A 69 12.64 -7.11 -22.23
N LYS A 70 13.36 -6.06 -21.76
CA LYS A 70 13.75 -4.89 -22.55
C LYS A 70 12.59 -4.21 -23.27
N SER A 71 11.35 -4.56 -22.92
CA SER A 71 10.15 -3.98 -23.50
C SER A 71 9.95 -2.52 -23.09
N LEU A 72 10.68 -2.03 -22.08
CA LEU A 72 10.71 -0.62 -21.75
C LEU A 72 11.24 0.22 -22.92
N GLU A 73 12.26 -0.27 -23.64
CA GLU A 73 12.81 0.40 -24.83
C GLU A 73 11.77 0.57 -25.94
N GLU A 74 10.87 -0.40 -26.09
CA GLU A 74 9.76 -0.33 -27.05
C GLU A 74 8.77 0.79 -26.66
N TYR A 75 8.46 0.92 -25.36
CA TYR A 75 7.60 2.00 -24.86
C TYR A 75 8.26 3.38 -24.99
N LEU A 76 9.59 3.49 -24.79
CA LEU A 76 10.32 4.72 -24.96
C LEU A 76 10.38 5.16 -26.43
N SER A 77 10.41 4.21 -27.36
CA SER A 77 10.41 4.47 -28.80
C SER A 77 9.00 4.76 -29.37
N ALA A 78 7.95 4.45 -28.61
CA ALA A 78 6.58 4.69 -29.06
C ALA A 78 6.15 6.14 -28.79
N PRO A 79 5.25 6.73 -29.58
CA PRO A 79 4.74 8.08 -29.37
C PRO A 79 3.73 8.13 -28.21
N ILE A 80 4.14 7.72 -27.03
CA ILE A 80 3.31 7.66 -25.82
C ILE A 80 3.79 8.73 -24.86
N SER A 81 2.85 9.55 -24.33
CA SER A 81 3.22 10.54 -23.31
C SER A 81 3.67 9.86 -22.02
N PRO A 82 4.67 10.40 -21.30
CA PRO A 82 5.13 9.89 -20.01
C PRO A 82 3.99 9.70 -19.02
N LEU A 83 3.08 10.67 -18.98
CA LEU A 83 1.91 10.61 -18.10
C LEU A 83 1.00 9.40 -18.42
N ALA A 84 0.77 9.08 -19.70
CA ALA A 84 -0.07 7.97 -20.09
C ALA A 84 0.53 6.62 -19.67
N TYR A 85 1.84 6.44 -19.84
CA TYR A 85 2.54 5.23 -19.40
C TYR A 85 2.50 5.07 -17.87
N VAL A 86 2.88 6.13 -17.14
CA VAL A 86 2.87 6.14 -15.68
C VAL A 86 1.47 5.89 -15.15
N ALA A 87 0.46 6.61 -15.66
CA ALA A 87 -0.94 6.43 -15.25
C ALA A 87 -1.42 4.99 -15.48
N GLY A 88 -1.06 4.36 -16.59
CA GLY A 88 -1.37 2.96 -16.88
C GLY A 88 -0.78 2.00 -15.83
N LYS A 89 0.49 2.20 -15.45
CA LYS A 89 1.16 1.37 -14.42
C LYS A 89 0.56 1.58 -13.04
N LEU A 90 0.34 2.83 -12.64
CA LEU A 90 -0.27 3.16 -11.35
C LEU A 90 -1.71 2.64 -11.26
N SER A 91 -2.51 2.81 -12.31
CA SER A 91 -3.88 2.27 -12.36
C SER A 91 -3.92 0.74 -12.21
N SER A 92 -2.99 0.02 -12.84
CA SER A 92 -2.84 -1.42 -12.65
C SER A 92 -2.53 -1.79 -11.20
N ALA A 93 -1.68 -1.02 -10.52
CA ALA A 93 -1.34 -1.22 -9.11
C ALA A 93 -2.54 -0.94 -8.21
N VAL A 94 -3.26 0.15 -8.44
CA VAL A 94 -4.50 0.51 -7.74
C VAL A 94 -5.53 -0.60 -7.86
N LEU A 95 -5.77 -1.11 -9.07
CA LEU A 95 -6.74 -2.20 -9.28
C LEU A 95 -6.36 -3.45 -8.49
N ARG A 96 -5.08 -3.82 -8.45
CA ARG A 96 -4.59 -4.95 -7.66
C ARG A 96 -4.78 -4.72 -6.15
N ALA A 97 -4.53 -3.50 -5.68
CA ALA A 97 -4.74 -3.13 -4.27
C ALA A 97 -6.22 -3.19 -3.89
N LEU A 98 -7.12 -2.69 -4.74
CA LEU A 98 -8.56 -2.74 -4.52
C LEU A 98 -9.09 -4.18 -4.47
N ILE A 99 -8.66 -5.04 -5.39
CA ILE A 99 -9.03 -6.47 -5.38
C ILE A 99 -8.55 -7.12 -4.08
N SER A 100 -7.31 -6.84 -3.67
CA SER A 100 -6.74 -7.39 -2.44
C SER A 100 -7.46 -6.87 -1.19
N THR A 101 -7.81 -5.58 -1.16
CA THR A 101 -8.61 -4.97 -0.09
C THR A 101 -9.99 -5.63 0.02
N ALA A 102 -10.69 -5.80 -1.10
CA ALA A 102 -11.99 -6.49 -1.11
C ALA A 102 -11.89 -7.91 -0.54
N LEU A 103 -10.85 -8.66 -0.89
CA LEU A 103 -10.60 -9.99 -0.35
C LEU A 103 -10.36 -9.99 1.17
N ILE A 104 -9.60 -9.00 1.68
CA ILE A 104 -9.36 -8.85 3.12
C ILE A 104 -10.65 -8.52 3.85
N LEU A 105 -11.46 -7.60 3.33
CA LEU A 105 -12.75 -7.24 3.92
C LEU A 105 -13.70 -8.44 3.96
N CYS A 106 -13.75 -9.26 2.91
CA CYS A 106 -14.53 -10.50 2.91
C CYS A 106 -14.06 -11.46 4.01
N VAL A 107 -12.76 -11.65 4.19
CA VAL A 107 -12.21 -12.50 5.24
C VAL A 107 -12.50 -11.90 6.62
N ALA A 108 -12.27 -10.60 6.82
CA ALA A 108 -12.54 -9.92 8.08
C ALA A 108 -14.03 -10.03 8.50
N ALA A 109 -14.96 -9.95 7.54
CA ALA A 109 -16.38 -10.17 7.79
C ALA A 109 -16.67 -11.61 8.29
N VAL A 110 -16.01 -12.62 7.72
CA VAL A 110 -16.13 -14.02 8.19
C VAL A 110 -15.60 -14.16 9.62
N PHE A 111 -14.57 -13.40 10.00
CA PHE A 111 -14.03 -13.36 11.37
C PHE A 111 -14.85 -12.52 12.34
N GLY A 112 -15.96 -11.91 11.89
CA GLY A 112 -16.89 -11.15 12.73
C GLY A 112 -16.46 -9.71 13.01
N ALA A 113 -15.53 -9.15 12.24
CA ALA A 113 -15.15 -7.74 12.35
C ALA A 113 -16.34 -6.84 11.94
N LYS A 114 -16.57 -5.79 12.71
CA LYS A 114 -17.54 -4.75 12.36
C LYS A 114 -16.90 -3.80 11.34
N LEU A 115 -17.26 -3.97 10.07
CA LEU A 115 -16.73 -3.13 8.98
C LEU A 115 -17.46 -1.79 8.96
N ASN A 116 -16.89 -0.78 9.60
CA ASN A 116 -17.35 0.61 9.47
C ASN A 116 -16.72 1.24 8.21
N LEU A 117 -17.32 0.97 7.04
CA LEU A 117 -16.85 1.51 5.77
C LEU A 117 -17.44 2.92 5.59
N SER A 118 -16.66 3.94 5.92
CA SER A 118 -16.99 5.33 5.61
C SER A 118 -16.87 5.60 4.10
N VAL A 119 -17.50 6.68 3.64
CA VAL A 119 -17.44 7.08 2.20
C VAL A 119 -15.99 7.34 1.77
N GLU A 120 -15.15 7.81 2.68
CA GLU A 120 -13.74 8.11 2.46
C GLU A 120 -12.86 6.87 2.36
N PHE A 121 -13.34 5.69 2.76
CA PHE A 121 -12.55 4.45 2.78
C PHE A 121 -11.94 4.15 1.42
N LEU A 122 -12.74 4.17 0.36
CA LEU A 122 -12.30 3.84 -0.98
C LEU A 122 -11.29 4.88 -1.54
N PRO A 123 -11.55 6.19 -1.49
CA PRO A 123 -10.58 7.22 -1.87
C PRO A 123 -9.24 7.10 -1.13
N VAL A 124 -9.26 6.85 0.17
CA VAL A 124 -8.03 6.70 0.98
C VAL A 124 -7.21 5.48 0.54
N VAL A 125 -7.85 4.34 0.28
CA VAL A 125 -7.16 3.14 -0.25
C VAL A 125 -6.57 3.42 -1.63
N ILE A 126 -7.26 4.16 -2.50
CA ILE A 126 -6.77 4.55 -3.82
C ILE A 126 -5.54 5.45 -3.69
N LEU A 127 -5.61 6.50 -2.85
CA LEU A 127 -4.48 7.41 -2.62
C LEU A 127 -3.26 6.64 -2.09
N ASN A 128 -3.46 5.80 -1.09
CA ASN A 128 -2.40 4.94 -0.56
C ASN A 128 -1.77 4.06 -1.65
N ALA A 129 -2.60 3.45 -2.49
CA ALA A 129 -2.12 2.62 -3.59
C ALA A 129 -1.32 3.43 -4.63
N VAL A 130 -1.76 4.63 -5.00
CA VAL A 130 -1.04 5.54 -5.91
C VAL A 130 0.32 5.94 -5.33
N ILE A 131 0.36 6.31 -4.05
CA ILE A 131 1.60 6.70 -3.35
C ILE A 131 2.63 5.58 -3.43
N PHE A 132 2.29 4.39 -2.96
CA PHE A 132 3.24 3.28 -2.89
C PHE A 132 3.54 2.62 -4.24
N ALA A 133 2.63 2.71 -5.20
CA ALA A 133 2.93 2.37 -6.59
C ALA A 133 3.94 3.34 -7.20
N GLY A 134 3.81 4.64 -6.92
CA GLY A 134 4.76 5.66 -7.36
C GLY A 134 6.15 5.48 -6.74
N VAL A 135 6.22 5.19 -5.42
CA VAL A 135 7.49 4.84 -4.76
C VAL A 135 8.13 3.63 -5.44
N GLY A 136 7.36 2.57 -5.67
CA GLY A 136 7.83 1.37 -6.33
C GLY A 136 8.26 1.62 -7.78
N PHE A 137 7.51 2.43 -8.52
CA PHE A 137 7.84 2.80 -9.90
C PHE A 137 9.18 3.54 -9.98
N CYS A 138 9.37 4.58 -9.15
CA CYS A 138 10.63 5.32 -9.09
C CYS A 138 11.81 4.42 -8.67
N ALA A 139 11.59 3.52 -7.70
CA ALA A 139 12.59 2.55 -7.30
C ALA A 139 12.96 1.62 -8.46
N ALA A 140 11.97 1.04 -9.15
CA ALA A 140 12.18 0.12 -10.27
C ALA A 140 12.99 0.72 -11.42
N LEU A 141 12.81 2.02 -11.69
CA LEU A 141 13.59 2.70 -12.74
C LEU A 141 15.04 2.94 -12.32
N LYS A 142 15.32 3.14 -11.03
CA LYS A 142 16.67 3.45 -10.52
C LYS A 142 17.53 2.21 -10.26
N VAL A 143 16.93 1.15 -9.71
CA VAL A 143 17.67 -0.07 -9.33
C VAL A 143 17.99 -0.95 -10.54
N GLN A 144 19.06 -1.73 -10.41
CA GLN A 144 19.49 -2.65 -11.45
C GLN A 144 19.10 -4.10 -11.18
N THR A 145 18.90 -4.46 -9.91
CA THR A 145 18.63 -5.84 -9.51
C THR A 145 17.35 -5.96 -8.69
N TYR A 146 16.76 -7.15 -8.66
CA TYR A 146 15.64 -7.42 -7.76
C TYR A 146 16.05 -7.36 -6.28
N GLU A 147 17.30 -7.63 -5.99
CA GLU A 147 17.84 -7.54 -4.62
C GLU A 147 17.82 -6.10 -4.11
N GLU A 148 18.23 -5.15 -4.94
CA GLU A 148 18.14 -3.73 -4.62
C GLU A 148 16.69 -3.28 -4.43
N LEU A 149 15.77 -3.75 -5.27
CA LEU A 149 14.35 -3.46 -5.12
C LEU A 149 13.79 -4.04 -3.80
N ALA A 150 14.22 -5.24 -3.41
CA ALA A 150 13.88 -5.85 -2.14
C ALA A 150 14.49 -5.09 -0.95
N GLN A 151 15.70 -4.53 -1.10
CA GLN A 151 16.32 -3.67 -0.08
C GLN A 151 15.51 -2.40 0.17
N VAL A 152 14.99 -1.74 -0.87
CA VAL A 152 14.09 -0.59 -0.70
C VAL A 152 12.85 -0.99 0.10
N ASN A 153 12.27 -2.16 -0.17
CA ASN A 153 11.17 -2.69 0.63
C ASN A 153 11.58 -2.88 2.10
N THR A 154 12.75 -3.46 2.34
CA THR A 154 13.23 -3.76 3.71
C THR A 154 13.57 -2.50 4.49
N TYR A 155 14.21 -1.52 3.88
CA TYR A 155 14.66 -0.32 4.59
C TYR A 155 13.57 0.75 4.74
N LEU A 156 12.61 0.81 3.82
CA LEU A 156 11.56 1.83 3.82
C LEU A 156 10.21 1.27 4.29
N LEU A 157 9.69 0.23 3.62
CA LEU A 157 8.33 -0.22 3.86
C LEU A 157 8.21 -1.07 5.14
N MET A 158 9.21 -1.86 5.45
CA MET A 158 9.16 -2.72 6.63
C MET A 158 9.10 -1.90 7.94
N PRO A 159 9.94 -0.87 8.18
CA PRO A 159 9.78 0.00 9.36
C PRO A 159 8.42 0.70 9.37
N MET A 160 7.94 1.20 8.23
CA MET A 160 6.61 1.81 8.15
C MET A 160 5.50 0.83 8.55
N SER A 161 5.62 -0.43 8.15
CA SER A 161 4.63 -1.49 8.46
C SER A 161 4.40 -1.67 9.95
N PHE A 162 5.45 -1.50 10.75
CA PHE A 162 5.38 -1.68 12.20
C PHE A 162 5.09 -0.38 12.94
N LEU A 163 5.68 0.73 12.52
CA LEU A 163 5.64 1.98 13.27
C LEU A 163 4.40 2.85 13.01
N CYS A 164 3.83 2.78 11.80
CA CYS A 164 2.75 3.69 11.37
C CYS A 164 1.35 3.34 11.91
N GLY A 165 1.29 2.74 13.09
CA GLY A 165 0.03 2.49 13.77
C GLY A 165 -0.80 1.33 13.21
N THR A 166 -0.22 0.42 12.44
CA THR A 166 -0.94 -0.73 11.86
C THR A 166 -1.47 -1.67 12.94
N PHE A 167 -0.64 -2.00 13.93
CA PHE A 167 -0.91 -3.02 14.95
C PHE A 167 -1.19 -2.45 16.34
N PHE A 168 -0.81 -1.21 16.61
CA PHE A 168 -1.00 -0.53 17.88
C PHE A 168 -1.27 0.96 17.68
N SER A 169 -1.80 1.62 18.71
CA SER A 169 -2.04 3.06 18.66
C SER A 169 -0.73 3.84 18.74
N THR A 170 -0.53 4.77 17.82
CA THR A 170 0.65 5.66 17.80
C THR A 170 0.71 6.59 19.02
N ALA A 171 -0.41 6.78 19.71
CA ALA A 171 -0.48 7.57 20.94
C ALA A 171 0.36 7.01 22.09
N GLN A 172 0.72 5.72 22.05
CA GLN A 172 1.55 5.06 23.07
C GLN A 172 3.05 5.22 22.83
N LEU A 173 3.44 5.80 21.68
CA LEU A 173 4.85 6.00 21.33
C LEU A 173 5.43 7.27 21.97
N PRO A 174 6.75 7.29 22.24
CA PRO A 174 7.45 8.50 22.63
C PRO A 174 7.25 9.62 21.60
N GLU A 175 7.19 10.87 22.07
CA GLU A 175 6.86 12.02 21.23
C GLU A 175 7.79 12.17 20.01
N PHE A 176 9.09 11.96 20.18
CA PHE A 176 10.05 12.03 19.07
C PHE A 176 9.81 10.97 17.99
N VAL A 177 9.37 9.77 18.36
CA VAL A 177 9.00 8.70 17.40
C VAL A 177 7.71 9.09 16.69
N ARG A 178 6.72 9.58 17.44
CA ARG A 178 5.43 10.02 16.90
C ARG A 178 5.62 11.11 15.85
N LEU A 179 6.42 12.14 16.13
CA LEU A 179 6.74 13.20 15.16
C LEU A 179 7.41 12.63 13.89
N ALA A 180 8.31 11.67 14.03
CA ALA A 180 8.97 11.06 12.89
C ALA A 180 8.01 10.25 12.01
N ILE A 181 7.07 9.54 12.61
CA ILE A 181 6.11 8.71 11.85
C ILE A 181 4.94 9.52 11.29
N GLU A 182 4.63 10.69 11.84
CA GLU A 182 3.62 11.62 11.32
C GLU A 182 4.00 12.18 9.93
N ILE A 183 5.28 12.13 9.55
CA ILE A 183 5.71 12.47 8.18
C ILE A 183 5.30 11.36 7.18
N LEU A 184 5.12 10.13 7.65
CA LEU A 184 4.94 8.98 6.76
C LEU A 184 3.49 8.84 6.27
N PRO A 185 3.26 8.63 4.96
CA PRO A 185 1.90 8.58 4.41
C PRO A 185 1.06 7.42 4.96
N LEU A 186 1.68 6.30 5.34
CA LEU A 186 0.97 5.15 5.89
C LEU A 186 0.29 5.46 7.24
N THR A 187 0.89 6.35 8.05
CA THR A 187 0.30 6.81 9.33
C THR A 187 -1.03 7.50 9.09
N HIS A 188 -1.07 8.44 8.15
CA HIS A 188 -2.29 9.14 7.76
C HIS A 188 -3.34 8.20 7.13
N THR A 189 -2.88 7.24 6.30
CA THR A 189 -3.78 6.22 5.74
C THR A 189 -4.43 5.39 6.84
N SER A 190 -3.65 4.88 7.79
CA SER A 190 -4.18 4.04 8.86
C SER A 190 -5.09 4.82 9.81
N ALA A 191 -4.81 6.09 10.06
CA ALA A 191 -5.66 6.98 10.84
C ALA A 191 -7.00 7.22 10.14
N LEU A 192 -7.01 7.69 8.89
CA LEU A 192 -8.23 7.95 8.12
C LEU A 192 -9.13 6.73 7.97
N LEU A 193 -8.55 5.54 7.76
CA LEU A 193 -9.34 4.31 7.66
C LEU A 193 -10.01 3.88 8.97
N ARG A 194 -9.56 4.42 10.12
CA ARG A 194 -10.11 4.14 11.46
C ARG A 194 -11.07 5.19 11.95
N THR A 195 -10.62 6.44 11.93
CA THR A 195 -11.35 7.57 12.54
C THR A 195 -12.29 8.26 11.57
N GLY A 196 -12.18 7.98 10.28
CA GLY A 196 -12.92 8.68 9.22
C GLY A 196 -12.23 9.98 8.80
N PHE A 197 -13.04 10.97 8.38
CA PHE A 197 -12.54 12.19 7.76
C PHE A 197 -11.65 13.04 8.69
N ASP A 198 -10.41 13.25 8.26
CA ASP A 198 -9.51 14.27 8.78
C ASP A 198 -8.87 15.03 7.61
N ALA A 199 -9.16 16.34 7.53
CA ALA A 199 -8.75 17.19 6.43
C ALA A 199 -7.23 17.29 6.30
N VAL A 200 -6.49 17.28 7.42
CA VAL A 200 -5.02 17.38 7.41
C VAL A 200 -4.41 16.10 6.84
N SER A 201 -4.81 14.96 7.35
CA SER A 201 -4.33 13.66 6.87
C SER A 201 -4.68 13.43 5.40
N LEU A 202 -5.86 13.84 4.97
CA LEU A 202 -6.27 13.73 3.56
C LEU A 202 -5.42 14.64 2.66
N ALA A 203 -5.17 15.89 3.07
CA ALA A 203 -4.33 16.82 2.33
C ALA A 203 -2.89 16.29 2.18
N VAL A 204 -2.34 15.70 3.22
CA VAL A 204 -1.02 15.05 3.20
C VAL A 204 -0.99 13.90 2.19
N LEU A 205 -2.00 13.03 2.17
CA LEU A 205 -2.06 11.93 1.19
C LEU A 205 -2.18 12.43 -0.25
N ILE A 206 -3.01 13.46 -0.49
CA ILE A 206 -3.14 14.08 -1.82
C ILE A 206 -1.81 14.69 -2.26
N PHE A 207 -1.12 15.38 -1.35
CA PHE A 207 0.20 15.95 -1.64
C PHE A 207 1.22 14.86 -2.02
N TYR A 208 1.32 13.78 -1.24
CA TYR A 208 2.23 12.67 -1.55
C TYR A 208 1.86 11.98 -2.87
N ALA A 209 0.57 11.77 -3.13
CA ALA A 209 0.12 11.16 -4.39
C ALA A 209 0.51 12.02 -5.60
N ALA A 210 0.24 13.33 -5.54
CA ALA A 210 0.60 14.26 -6.61
C ALA A 210 2.13 14.34 -6.81
N LEU A 211 2.90 14.43 -5.71
CA LEU A 211 4.35 14.46 -5.74
C LEU A 211 4.92 13.19 -6.40
N LEU A 212 4.43 12.02 -6.02
CA LEU A 212 4.96 10.75 -6.54
C LEU A 212 4.54 10.48 -7.99
N VAL A 213 3.35 10.92 -8.40
CA VAL A 213 2.96 10.91 -9.81
C VAL A 213 3.90 11.80 -10.62
N PHE A 214 4.15 13.03 -10.14
CA PHE A 214 5.07 13.98 -10.80
C PHE A 214 6.50 13.40 -10.89
N LEU A 215 7.03 12.88 -9.78
CA LEU A 215 8.36 12.26 -9.75
C LEU A 215 8.45 11.04 -10.68
N SER A 216 7.39 10.22 -10.74
CA SER A 216 7.33 9.06 -11.64
C SER A 216 7.38 9.47 -13.12
N CYS A 217 6.66 10.53 -13.50
CA CYS A 217 6.72 11.08 -14.85
C CYS A 217 8.12 11.63 -15.17
N ARG A 218 8.69 12.39 -14.26
CA ARG A 218 10.03 12.97 -14.43
C ARG A 218 11.13 11.91 -14.55
N GLU A 219 11.08 10.85 -13.73
CA GLU A 219 12.06 9.76 -13.83
C GLU A 219 11.88 8.95 -15.13
N PHE A 220 10.68 8.84 -15.65
CA PHE A 220 10.44 8.20 -16.94
C PHE A 220 10.92 9.08 -18.10
N GLU A 221 10.68 10.40 -18.06
CA GLU A 221 11.17 11.37 -19.07
C GLU A 221 12.68 11.31 -19.23
N LYS A 222 13.44 11.22 -18.13
CA LYS A 222 14.92 11.11 -18.17
C LYS A 222 15.45 9.87 -18.89
N LEU A 223 14.61 8.91 -19.17
CA LEU A 223 14.98 7.71 -19.94
C LEU A 223 14.66 7.87 -21.43
N VAL A 224 13.83 8.86 -21.78
CA VAL A 224 13.47 9.20 -23.17
C VAL A 224 14.51 10.14 -23.78
N ASP A 225 15.07 11.06 -22.95
CA ASP A 225 16.14 11.99 -23.33
C ASP A 225 17.52 11.30 -23.35
#